data_923b609427f9a3e9f755394570513de9
#
_entry.id   923b609427f9a3e9f755394570513de9
#
_cell.length_a   1.000
_cell.length_b   1.000
_cell.length_c   1.000
_cell.angle_alpha   90.00
_cell.angle_beta   90.00
_cell.angle_gamma   90.00
#
_symmetry.space_group_name_H-M   'P 1'
#
loop_
_entity.id
_entity.type
_entity.pdbx_description
1 polymer ?
#
loop_
_entity_poly.entity_id
_entity_poly.type
_entity_poly.pdbx_seq_one_letter_code
_entity_poly.pdbx_strand_id
1 'polypeptide(L)'
;AEKNMYIDSIMLLHDLRIKYFGDHPKNGRDYILDMKARDMLRYRESDRPALLASLKEAIDAGIETGKTNIDIVAIYYKNLCEDFSYDDNITADIILDEYERLSPLFAGVTGEDEQYKDTFETSFGMSGAASCENLEALFSKKLAETPDDEKLLGQAVALMSRANCSSDFFFDITERYYTIKPSSETALFLAQGFQNKGESEKALKYLREALAVETDPAEKELLYVRIGLIEIGDKHYSAAAEAARQVRGINPDNGYAYFILGQCYAASSCEDKLGGASVYWAAYDAMSQAA
;
A
#
# COMPACT_ATOMS: atom_id res chain seq x y z
N ALA A 1 -30.20 -2.50 37.38
CA ALA A 1 -30.75 -1.13 37.52
C ALA A 1 -29.74 -0.21 38.22
N GLU A 2 -29.32 -0.49 39.46
CA GLU A 2 -28.39 0.37 40.22
C GLU A 2 -27.06 0.65 39.50
N LYS A 3 -26.41 -0.38 38.96
CA LYS A 3 -25.16 -0.24 38.22
C LYS A 3 -25.28 0.76 37.03
N ASN A 4 -26.38 0.71 36.31
CA ASN A 4 -26.59 1.61 35.16
C ASN A 4 -26.77 3.07 35.63
N MET A 5 -27.41 3.31 36.74
CA MET A 5 -27.59 4.64 37.34
C MET A 5 -26.24 5.28 37.73
N TYR A 6 -25.29 4.49 38.26
CA TYR A 6 -23.93 4.99 38.54
C TYR A 6 -23.17 5.32 37.28
N ILE A 7 -23.31 4.49 36.24
CA ILE A 7 -22.66 4.75 34.93
C ILE A 7 -23.22 6.03 34.31
N ASP A 8 -24.55 6.23 34.33
CA ASP A 8 -25.19 7.46 33.87
C ASP A 8 -24.65 8.69 34.60
N SER A 9 -24.45 8.54 35.94
CA SER A 9 -23.88 9.61 36.76
C SER A 9 -22.42 9.93 36.38
N ILE A 10 -21.62 8.92 36.05
CA ILE A 10 -20.23 9.13 35.54
C ILE A 10 -20.26 9.91 34.23
N MET A 11 -21.11 9.51 33.28
CA MET A 11 -21.20 10.22 31.99
C MET A 11 -21.64 11.67 32.16
N LEU A 12 -22.68 11.89 33.01
CA LEU A 12 -23.13 13.25 33.35
C LEU A 12 -22.00 14.07 33.99
N LEU A 13 -21.18 13.46 34.84
CA LEU A 13 -20.06 14.14 35.50
C LEU A 13 -19.02 14.61 34.47
N HIS A 14 -18.72 13.81 33.45
CA HIS A 14 -17.84 14.26 32.35
C HIS A 14 -18.44 15.47 31.62
N ASP A 15 -19.73 15.47 31.31
CA ASP A 15 -20.40 16.59 30.65
C ASP A 15 -20.37 17.86 31.51
N LEU A 16 -20.57 17.73 32.80
CA LEU A 16 -20.42 18.86 33.75
C LEU A 16 -18.98 19.36 33.82
N ARG A 17 -17.99 18.45 33.82
CA ARG A 17 -16.55 18.84 33.77
C ARG A 17 -16.22 19.59 32.52
N ILE A 18 -16.70 19.16 31.34
CA ILE A 18 -16.52 19.90 30.07
C ILE A 18 -17.10 21.30 30.18
N LYS A 19 -18.33 21.41 30.71
CA LYS A 19 -19.03 22.70 30.84
C LYS A 19 -18.30 23.70 31.75
N TYR A 20 -17.71 23.24 32.85
CA TYR A 20 -17.11 24.13 33.85
C TYR A 20 -15.57 24.22 33.78
N PHE A 21 -14.90 23.25 33.18
CA PHE A 21 -13.46 23.12 33.16
C PHE A 21 -12.89 22.82 31.78
N GLY A 22 -13.72 22.92 30.73
CA GLY A 22 -13.29 22.65 29.35
C GLY A 22 -12.12 23.51 28.86
N ASP A 23 -12.00 24.71 29.36
CA ASP A 23 -10.93 25.66 28.99
C ASP A 23 -9.67 25.51 29.87
N HIS A 24 -9.60 24.49 30.73
CA HIS A 24 -8.44 24.29 31.60
C HIS A 24 -7.20 23.91 30.78
N PRO A 25 -6.04 24.60 30.94
CA PRO A 25 -4.89 24.47 30.04
C PRO A 25 -4.23 23.09 30.01
N LYS A 26 -4.33 22.31 31.08
CA LYS A 26 -3.74 20.94 31.14
C LYS A 26 -4.77 19.83 31.02
N ASN A 27 -5.95 20.01 31.61
CA ASN A 27 -6.99 19.00 31.74
C ASN A 27 -8.29 19.57 31.15
N GLY A 28 -8.21 20.17 29.97
CA GLY A 28 -9.31 20.79 29.26
C GLY A 28 -10.25 19.78 28.60
N ARG A 29 -10.98 20.25 27.61
CA ARG A 29 -11.98 19.47 26.89
C ARG A 29 -11.40 18.19 26.29
N ASP A 30 -10.25 18.28 25.66
CA ASP A 30 -9.52 17.15 25.07
C ASP A 30 -9.27 16.03 26.08
N TYR A 31 -8.69 16.35 27.23
CA TYR A 31 -8.43 15.41 28.30
C TYR A 31 -9.72 14.80 28.89
N ILE A 32 -10.76 15.62 29.09
CA ILE A 32 -12.03 15.13 29.69
C ILE A 32 -12.76 14.22 28.73
N LEU A 33 -12.75 14.51 27.42
CA LEU A 33 -13.35 13.66 26.40
C LEU A 33 -12.61 12.33 26.25
N ASP A 34 -11.28 12.32 26.31
CA ASP A 34 -10.50 11.09 26.33
C ASP A 34 -10.88 10.19 27.53
N MET A 35 -11.00 10.77 28.73
CA MET A 35 -11.44 10.05 29.92
C MET A 35 -12.88 9.53 29.77
N LYS A 36 -13.79 10.32 29.19
CA LYS A 36 -15.17 9.90 28.91
C LYS A 36 -15.22 8.71 27.96
N ALA A 37 -14.43 8.76 26.88
CA ALA A 37 -14.33 7.68 25.90
C ALA A 37 -13.80 6.38 26.54
N ARG A 38 -12.79 6.47 27.41
CA ARG A 38 -12.26 5.33 28.17
C ARG A 38 -13.30 4.73 29.14
N ASP A 39 -14.10 5.57 29.78
CA ASP A 39 -15.19 5.10 30.63
C ASP A 39 -16.34 4.49 29.81
N MET A 40 -16.62 4.99 28.60
CA MET A 40 -17.54 4.35 27.64
C MET A 40 -17.06 2.94 27.26
N LEU A 41 -15.78 2.78 26.92
CA LEU A 41 -15.15 1.48 26.63
C LEU A 41 -15.30 0.51 27.81
N ARG A 42 -15.08 0.99 29.04
CA ARG A 42 -15.10 0.16 30.22
C ARG A 42 -16.51 -0.27 30.69
N TYR A 43 -17.49 0.61 30.51
CA TYR A 43 -18.79 0.44 31.15
C TYR A 43 -19.96 0.33 30.19
N ARG A 44 -19.81 0.76 28.94
CA ARG A 44 -20.88 0.78 27.92
C ARG A 44 -20.40 0.33 26.54
N GLU A 45 -19.47 -0.59 26.49
CA GLU A 45 -18.96 -1.14 25.23
C GLU A 45 -20.06 -1.70 24.32
N SER A 46 -21.13 -2.22 24.89
CA SER A 46 -22.27 -2.76 24.13
C SER A 46 -23.17 -1.70 23.49
N ASP A 47 -23.06 -0.44 23.88
CA ASP A 47 -23.75 0.69 23.22
C ASP A 47 -22.86 1.24 22.12
N ARG A 48 -22.78 0.48 21.01
CA ARG A 48 -21.84 0.72 19.91
C ARG A 48 -21.95 2.13 19.30
N PRO A 49 -23.16 2.64 18.97
CA PRO A 49 -23.26 3.99 18.40
C PRO A 49 -22.77 5.08 19.36
N ALA A 50 -23.12 4.99 20.65
CA ALA A 50 -22.68 5.96 21.65
C ALA A 50 -21.18 5.86 21.92
N LEU A 51 -20.62 4.64 21.91
CA LEU A 51 -19.20 4.40 22.03
C LEU A 51 -18.41 5.04 20.89
N LEU A 52 -18.78 4.74 19.63
CA LEU A 52 -18.12 5.31 18.46
C LEU A 52 -18.20 6.85 18.44
N ALA A 53 -19.35 7.41 18.78
CA ALA A 53 -19.52 8.86 18.88
C ALA A 53 -18.60 9.47 19.95
N SER A 54 -18.49 8.85 21.13
CA SER A 54 -17.64 9.34 22.21
C SER A 54 -16.14 9.24 21.88
N LEU A 55 -15.72 8.14 21.25
CA LEU A 55 -14.33 7.96 20.78
C LEU A 55 -13.98 8.99 19.71
N LYS A 56 -14.87 9.20 18.74
CA LYS A 56 -14.67 10.20 17.67
C LYS A 56 -14.55 11.60 18.25
N GLU A 57 -15.42 11.99 19.17
CA GLU A 57 -15.39 13.32 19.83
C GLU A 57 -14.06 13.54 20.58
N ALA A 58 -13.54 12.51 21.25
CA ALA A 58 -12.24 12.58 21.92
C ALA A 58 -11.07 12.77 20.92
N ILE A 59 -11.11 12.03 19.80
CA ILE A 59 -10.10 12.15 18.75
C ILE A 59 -10.14 13.54 18.11
N ASP A 60 -11.33 14.04 17.76
CA ASP A 60 -11.50 15.33 17.12
C ASP A 60 -10.95 16.45 18.02
N ALA A 61 -11.29 16.44 19.32
CA ALA A 61 -10.73 17.39 20.28
C ALA A 61 -9.21 17.26 20.47
N GLY A 62 -8.69 16.03 20.43
CA GLY A 62 -7.24 15.76 20.46
C GLY A 62 -6.51 16.31 19.24
N ILE A 63 -7.08 16.17 18.05
CA ILE A 63 -6.52 16.71 16.80
C ILE A 63 -6.50 18.24 16.86
N GLU A 64 -7.57 18.88 17.31
CA GLU A 64 -7.66 20.34 17.44
C GLU A 64 -6.58 20.92 18.37
N THR A 65 -6.23 20.20 19.42
CA THR A 65 -5.24 20.65 20.43
C THR A 65 -3.83 20.10 20.20
N GLY A 66 -3.64 19.20 19.22
CA GLY A 66 -2.37 18.51 18.99
C GLY A 66 -2.00 17.49 20.09
N LYS A 67 -2.98 16.97 20.81
CA LYS A 67 -2.81 16.03 21.93
C LYS A 67 -3.62 14.75 21.76
N THR A 68 -3.62 14.21 20.55
CA THR A 68 -4.34 12.98 20.24
C THR A 68 -3.65 11.77 20.85
N ASN A 69 -4.38 10.93 21.56
CA ASN A 69 -3.89 9.65 22.08
C ASN A 69 -4.04 8.55 21.01
N ILE A 70 -2.92 7.98 20.57
CA ILE A 70 -2.85 7.00 19.49
C ILE A 70 -3.62 5.72 19.80
N ASP A 71 -3.63 5.28 21.06
CA ASP A 71 -4.38 4.11 21.49
C ASP A 71 -5.90 4.28 21.26
N ILE A 72 -6.45 5.47 21.60
CA ILE A 72 -7.89 5.78 21.36
C ILE A 72 -8.20 5.80 19.86
N VAL A 73 -7.28 6.31 19.03
CA VAL A 73 -7.45 6.29 17.57
C VAL A 73 -7.52 4.86 17.03
N ALA A 74 -6.60 3.99 17.44
CA ALA A 74 -6.59 2.60 17.02
C ALA A 74 -7.85 1.84 17.50
N ILE A 75 -8.28 2.07 18.75
CA ILE A 75 -9.48 1.46 19.32
C ILE A 75 -10.74 1.93 18.57
N TYR A 76 -10.86 3.23 18.30
CA TYR A 76 -11.97 3.78 17.53
C TYR A 76 -12.08 3.13 16.18
N TYR A 77 -10.96 3.14 15.42
CA TYR A 77 -10.95 2.65 14.06
C TYR A 77 -11.21 1.14 13.99
N LYS A 78 -10.65 0.37 14.93
CA LYS A 78 -10.94 -1.07 15.06
C LYS A 78 -12.44 -1.31 15.27
N ASN A 79 -13.07 -0.60 16.22
CA ASN A 79 -14.50 -0.75 16.47
C ASN A 79 -15.35 -0.33 15.27
N LEU A 80 -14.97 0.73 14.56
CA LEU A 80 -15.64 1.18 13.34
C LEU A 80 -15.56 0.11 12.22
N CYS A 81 -14.39 -0.49 12.02
CA CYS A 81 -14.19 -1.57 11.05
C CYS A 81 -14.97 -2.85 11.42
N GLU A 82 -15.05 -3.19 12.71
CA GLU A 82 -15.84 -4.33 13.17
C GLU A 82 -17.34 -4.13 12.90
N ASP A 83 -17.85 -2.92 13.17
CA ASP A 83 -19.26 -2.60 12.99
C ASP A 83 -19.66 -2.49 11.50
N PHE A 84 -18.73 -2.23 10.59
CA PHE A 84 -18.98 -2.21 9.14
C PHE A 84 -19.65 -3.49 8.63
N SER A 85 -19.37 -4.64 9.24
CA SER A 85 -19.97 -5.92 8.86
C SER A 85 -21.39 -6.13 9.37
N TYR A 86 -21.89 -5.28 10.28
CA TYR A 86 -23.14 -5.49 11.01
C TYR A 86 -24.10 -4.29 11.00
N ASP A 87 -23.61 -3.11 10.66
CA ASP A 87 -24.38 -1.86 10.65
C ASP A 87 -24.38 -1.24 9.25
N ASP A 88 -25.49 -1.32 8.54
CA ASP A 88 -25.68 -0.78 7.19
C ASP A 88 -25.46 0.75 7.11
N ASN A 89 -25.44 1.47 8.24
CA ASN A 89 -25.13 2.90 8.26
C ASN A 89 -23.62 3.17 8.18
N ILE A 90 -22.78 2.17 8.44
CA ILE A 90 -21.32 2.30 8.28
C ILE A 90 -20.97 1.79 6.89
N THR A 91 -20.71 2.71 5.97
CA THR A 91 -20.37 2.39 4.58
C THR A 91 -18.85 2.28 4.38
N ALA A 92 -18.44 1.67 3.27
CA ALA A 92 -17.02 1.62 2.88
C ALA A 92 -16.40 3.01 2.77
N ASP A 93 -17.16 4.01 2.27
CA ASP A 93 -16.72 5.40 2.18
C ASP A 93 -16.33 5.95 3.56
N ILE A 94 -17.15 5.67 4.60
CA ILE A 94 -16.87 6.12 5.97
C ILE A 94 -15.58 5.50 6.49
N ILE A 95 -15.37 4.19 6.27
CA ILE A 95 -14.14 3.49 6.67
C ILE A 95 -12.92 4.09 5.98
N LEU A 96 -13.03 4.34 4.67
CA LEU A 96 -11.93 4.87 3.86
C LEU A 96 -11.63 6.34 4.19
N ASP A 97 -12.66 7.18 4.38
CA ASP A 97 -12.49 8.58 4.78
C ASP A 97 -11.84 8.69 6.17
N GLU A 98 -12.26 7.86 7.13
CA GLU A 98 -11.63 7.82 8.46
C GLU A 98 -10.20 7.26 8.39
N TYR A 99 -9.91 6.29 7.51
CA TYR A 99 -8.55 5.83 7.27
C TYR A 99 -7.65 6.98 6.78
N GLU A 100 -8.08 7.71 5.76
CA GLU A 100 -7.34 8.85 5.22
C GLU A 100 -7.11 9.94 6.28
N ARG A 101 -8.13 10.22 7.08
CA ARG A 101 -8.07 11.23 8.15
C ARG A 101 -7.10 10.87 9.27
N LEU A 102 -7.09 9.60 9.67
CA LEU A 102 -6.39 9.14 10.87
C LEU A 102 -5.01 8.55 10.61
N SER A 103 -4.76 7.99 9.42
CA SER A 103 -3.46 7.38 9.09
C SER A 103 -2.25 8.32 9.25
N PRO A 104 -2.34 9.65 8.98
CA PRO A 104 -1.22 10.57 9.22
C PRO A 104 -0.81 10.67 10.69
N LEU A 105 -1.69 10.37 11.63
CA LEU A 105 -1.39 10.39 13.06
C LEU A 105 -0.40 9.29 13.46
N PHE A 106 -0.30 8.24 12.66
CA PHE A 106 0.64 7.13 12.86
C PHE A 106 1.98 7.32 12.14
N ALA A 107 2.16 8.44 11.43
CA ALA A 107 3.42 8.75 10.76
C ALA A 107 4.53 8.97 11.80
N GLY A 108 5.59 8.16 11.74
CA GLY A 108 6.73 8.25 12.66
C GLY A 108 6.51 7.63 14.05
N VAL A 109 5.37 6.97 14.29
CA VAL A 109 5.13 6.19 15.51
C VAL A 109 6.07 4.99 15.55
N THR A 110 6.78 4.83 16.68
CA THR A 110 7.77 3.75 16.92
C THR A 110 7.72 3.31 18.39
N GLY A 111 8.34 2.17 18.70
CA GLY A 111 8.46 1.66 20.06
C GLY A 111 7.17 1.03 20.58
N GLU A 112 6.77 1.33 21.80
CA GLU A 112 5.60 0.70 22.44
C GLU A 112 4.27 1.04 21.74
N ASP A 113 4.20 2.18 21.06
CA ASP A 113 3.00 2.63 20.37
C ASP A 113 2.82 1.98 18.98
N GLU A 114 3.84 1.28 18.45
CA GLU A 114 3.80 0.60 17.17
C GLU A 114 2.67 -0.45 17.10
N GLN A 115 2.34 -1.09 18.21
CA GLN A 115 1.21 -2.01 18.34
C GLN A 115 -0.15 -1.36 17.98
N TYR A 116 -0.30 -0.07 18.22
CA TYR A 116 -1.54 0.65 17.88
C TYR A 116 -1.62 0.95 16.40
N LYS A 117 -0.48 1.24 15.76
CA LYS A 117 -0.38 1.35 14.31
C LYS A 117 -0.71 0.01 13.65
N ASP A 118 -0.15 -1.09 14.14
CA ASP A 118 -0.44 -2.43 13.62
C ASP A 118 -1.93 -2.78 13.78
N THR A 119 -2.54 -2.43 14.91
CA THR A 119 -3.97 -2.61 15.14
C THR A 119 -4.80 -1.82 14.13
N PHE A 120 -4.45 -0.56 13.87
CA PHE A 120 -5.13 0.32 12.92
C PHE A 120 -5.05 -0.25 11.49
N GLU A 121 -3.86 -0.59 11.01
CA GLU A 121 -3.63 -1.13 9.66
C GLU A 121 -4.28 -2.52 9.47
N THR A 122 -4.19 -3.39 10.48
CA THR A 122 -4.81 -4.72 10.44
C THR A 122 -6.33 -4.62 10.39
N SER A 123 -6.92 -3.73 11.18
CA SER A 123 -8.38 -3.53 11.20
C SER A 123 -8.90 -3.07 9.85
N PHE A 124 -8.17 -2.15 9.18
CA PHE A 124 -8.49 -1.74 7.82
C PHE A 124 -8.43 -2.90 6.84
N GLY A 125 -7.31 -3.65 6.82
CA GLY A 125 -7.13 -4.78 5.90
C GLY A 125 -8.17 -5.90 6.09
N MET A 126 -8.64 -6.12 7.31
CA MET A 126 -9.62 -7.16 7.64
C MET A 126 -11.08 -6.73 7.49
N SER A 127 -11.36 -5.44 7.40
CA SER A 127 -12.75 -4.92 7.36
C SER A 127 -13.52 -5.34 6.10
N GLY A 128 -12.82 -5.62 4.98
CA GLY A 128 -13.43 -5.81 3.67
C GLY A 128 -13.80 -4.48 2.97
N ALA A 129 -13.72 -3.34 3.65
CA ALA A 129 -13.93 -2.03 3.03
C ALA A 129 -12.84 -1.70 2.01
N ALA A 130 -11.62 -2.23 2.22
CA ALA A 130 -10.48 -2.11 1.31
C ALA A 130 -10.54 -3.08 0.12
N SER A 131 -11.72 -3.57 -0.27
CA SER A 131 -11.86 -4.36 -1.48
C SER A 131 -11.55 -3.54 -2.73
N CYS A 132 -11.06 -4.18 -3.79
CA CYS A 132 -10.78 -3.49 -5.06
C CYS A 132 -12.00 -2.75 -5.61
N GLU A 133 -13.18 -3.32 -5.48
CA GLU A 133 -14.45 -2.73 -5.93
C GLU A 133 -14.74 -1.43 -5.16
N ASN A 134 -14.62 -1.43 -3.83
CA ASN A 134 -14.86 -0.26 -3.00
C ASN A 134 -13.82 0.85 -3.25
N LEU A 135 -12.53 0.46 -3.34
CA LEU A 135 -11.44 1.40 -3.63
C LEU A 135 -11.62 2.04 -5.01
N GLU A 136 -11.99 1.25 -6.02
CA GLU A 136 -12.24 1.75 -7.37
C GLU A 136 -13.41 2.72 -7.39
N ALA A 137 -14.53 2.39 -6.74
CA ALA A 137 -15.70 3.26 -6.64
C ALA A 137 -15.36 4.61 -5.97
N LEU A 138 -14.62 4.57 -4.84
CA LEU A 138 -14.21 5.76 -4.11
C LEU A 138 -13.27 6.64 -4.95
N PHE A 139 -12.18 6.06 -5.46
CA PHE A 139 -11.16 6.84 -6.17
C PHE A 139 -11.62 7.29 -7.55
N SER A 140 -12.49 6.54 -8.24
CA SER A 140 -13.13 7.01 -9.48
C SER A 140 -13.93 8.30 -9.24
N LYS A 141 -14.66 8.37 -8.14
CA LYS A 141 -15.45 9.57 -7.77
C LYS A 141 -14.53 10.73 -7.40
N LYS A 142 -13.55 10.52 -6.53
CA LYS A 142 -12.63 11.59 -6.10
C LYS A 142 -11.76 12.12 -7.25
N LEU A 143 -11.22 11.25 -8.08
CA LEU A 143 -10.37 11.61 -9.23
C LEU A 143 -11.18 12.22 -10.41
N ALA A 144 -12.50 12.05 -10.46
CA ALA A 144 -13.32 12.77 -11.42
C ALA A 144 -13.32 14.30 -11.16
N GLU A 145 -13.19 14.71 -9.90
CA GLU A 145 -13.14 16.12 -9.50
C GLU A 145 -11.71 16.71 -9.63
N THR A 146 -10.69 15.93 -9.29
CA THR A 146 -9.29 16.33 -9.31
C THR A 146 -8.41 15.28 -9.98
N PRO A 147 -8.43 15.19 -11.34
CA PRO A 147 -7.83 14.07 -12.08
C PRO A 147 -6.34 13.87 -11.86
N ASP A 148 -5.55 14.94 -11.68
CA ASP A 148 -4.10 14.92 -11.62
C ASP A 148 -3.55 15.32 -10.24
N ASP A 149 -4.36 15.16 -9.18
CA ASP A 149 -3.89 15.38 -7.82
C ASP A 149 -2.87 14.30 -7.43
N GLU A 150 -1.61 14.70 -7.30
CA GLU A 150 -0.49 13.79 -6.97
C GLU A 150 -0.73 13.01 -5.68
N LYS A 151 -1.25 13.68 -4.64
CA LYS A 151 -1.47 13.06 -3.34
C LYS A 151 -2.57 12.01 -3.43
N LEU A 152 -3.68 12.35 -4.08
CA LEU A 152 -4.81 11.46 -4.26
C LEU A 152 -4.46 10.25 -5.13
N LEU A 153 -3.74 10.46 -6.24
CA LEU A 153 -3.24 9.38 -7.09
C LEU A 153 -2.28 8.46 -6.31
N GLY A 154 -1.36 9.03 -5.54
CA GLY A 154 -0.42 8.25 -4.72
C GLY A 154 -1.13 7.41 -3.66
N GLN A 155 -2.15 7.94 -3.00
CA GLN A 155 -2.98 7.21 -2.03
C GLN A 155 -3.75 6.07 -2.71
N ALA A 156 -4.39 6.34 -3.86
CA ALA A 156 -5.13 5.34 -4.62
C ALA A 156 -4.21 4.19 -5.05
N VAL A 157 -3.04 4.50 -5.61
CA VAL A 157 -2.06 3.49 -6.04
C VAL A 157 -1.58 2.66 -4.86
N ALA A 158 -1.26 3.28 -3.72
CA ALA A 158 -0.78 2.57 -2.53
C ALA A 158 -1.84 1.61 -1.95
N LEU A 159 -3.09 2.07 -1.80
CA LEU A 159 -4.17 1.26 -1.24
C LEU A 159 -4.58 0.14 -2.19
N MET A 160 -4.74 0.43 -3.49
CA MET A 160 -5.13 -0.57 -4.48
C MET A 160 -4.03 -1.61 -4.72
N SER A 161 -2.75 -1.22 -4.62
CA SER A 161 -1.62 -2.15 -4.66
C SER A 161 -1.64 -3.11 -3.46
N ARG A 162 -1.87 -2.62 -2.25
CA ARG A 162 -2.02 -3.46 -1.05
C ARG A 162 -3.18 -4.44 -1.17
N ALA A 163 -4.29 -4.02 -1.77
CA ALA A 163 -5.46 -4.85 -2.02
C ALA A 163 -5.25 -5.84 -3.19
N ASN A 164 -4.06 -5.86 -3.82
CA ASN A 164 -3.74 -6.65 -5.01
C ASN A 164 -4.74 -6.44 -6.16
N CYS A 165 -5.16 -5.20 -6.36
CA CYS A 165 -6.06 -4.85 -7.45
C CYS A 165 -5.36 -4.99 -8.82
N SER A 166 -6.14 -5.31 -9.85
CA SER A 166 -5.63 -5.49 -11.22
C SER A 166 -6.60 -4.99 -12.28
N SER A 167 -7.53 -4.08 -11.90
CA SER A 167 -8.50 -3.49 -12.82
C SER A 167 -7.85 -2.51 -13.80
N ASP A 168 -8.52 -2.27 -14.92
CA ASP A 168 -8.06 -1.27 -15.90
C ASP A 168 -8.00 0.13 -15.30
N PHE A 169 -8.91 0.46 -14.37
CA PHE A 169 -8.86 1.71 -13.62
C PHE A 169 -7.57 1.82 -12.80
N PHE A 170 -7.17 0.76 -12.09
CA PHE A 170 -5.94 0.77 -11.32
C PHE A 170 -4.69 0.96 -12.19
N PHE A 171 -4.66 0.34 -13.38
CA PHE A 171 -3.58 0.57 -14.34
C PHE A 171 -3.55 2.02 -14.83
N ASP A 172 -4.71 2.60 -15.17
CA ASP A 172 -4.81 3.99 -15.64
C ASP A 172 -4.28 4.99 -14.59
N ILE A 173 -4.75 4.88 -13.34
CA ILE A 173 -4.29 5.78 -12.28
C ILE A 173 -2.81 5.59 -11.94
N THR A 174 -2.29 4.35 -12.04
CA THR A 174 -0.88 4.08 -11.80
C THR A 174 -0.01 4.66 -12.91
N GLU A 175 -0.45 4.58 -14.18
CA GLU A 175 0.24 5.19 -15.32
C GLU A 175 0.26 6.73 -15.19
N ARG A 176 -0.85 7.33 -14.77
CA ARG A 176 -0.94 8.78 -14.49
C ARG A 176 -0.04 9.18 -13.33
N TYR A 177 -0.07 8.44 -12.22
CA TYR A 177 0.79 8.70 -11.08
C TYR A 177 2.27 8.58 -11.44
N TYR A 178 2.65 7.57 -12.23
CA TYR A 178 4.01 7.39 -12.72
C TYR A 178 4.50 8.59 -13.58
N THR A 179 3.60 9.21 -14.35
CA THR A 179 3.96 10.40 -15.15
C THR A 179 4.34 11.60 -14.26
N ILE A 180 3.74 11.70 -13.07
CA ILE A 180 4.00 12.78 -12.09
C ILE A 180 5.21 12.41 -11.23
N LYS A 181 5.26 11.17 -10.73
CA LYS A 181 6.29 10.70 -9.81
C LYS A 181 6.82 9.32 -10.24
N PRO A 182 7.77 9.28 -11.17
CA PRO A 182 8.39 8.03 -11.60
C PRO A 182 9.10 7.32 -10.43
N SER A 183 8.90 6.01 -10.31
CA SER A 183 9.65 5.14 -9.39
C SER A 183 9.84 3.75 -9.98
N SER A 184 10.90 3.04 -9.55
CA SER A 184 11.17 1.66 -9.98
C SER A 184 10.03 0.73 -9.61
N GLU A 185 9.44 0.89 -8.42
CA GLU A 185 8.32 0.09 -7.93
C GLU A 185 7.08 0.21 -8.83
N THR A 186 6.64 1.45 -9.12
CA THR A 186 5.51 1.70 -10.03
C THR A 186 5.79 1.23 -11.45
N ALA A 187 7.01 1.38 -11.94
CA ALA A 187 7.41 0.90 -13.25
C ALA A 187 7.38 -0.62 -13.35
N LEU A 188 7.86 -1.34 -12.34
CA LEU A 188 7.76 -2.81 -12.27
C LEU A 188 6.30 -3.28 -12.27
N PHE A 189 5.44 -2.60 -11.53
CA PHE A 189 4.02 -2.91 -11.51
C PHE A 189 3.37 -2.70 -12.89
N LEU A 190 3.59 -1.55 -13.52
CA LEU A 190 3.07 -1.24 -14.85
C LEU A 190 3.61 -2.23 -15.90
N ALA A 191 4.92 -2.51 -15.86
CA ALA A 191 5.54 -3.48 -16.76
C ALA A 191 4.93 -4.87 -16.63
N GLN A 192 4.67 -5.34 -15.40
CA GLN A 192 4.01 -6.62 -15.17
C GLN A 192 2.57 -6.62 -15.72
N GLY A 193 1.83 -5.54 -15.51
CA GLY A 193 0.48 -5.40 -16.04
C GLY A 193 0.42 -5.39 -17.56
N PHE A 194 1.30 -4.61 -18.21
CA PHE A 194 1.37 -4.59 -19.67
C PHE A 194 1.87 -5.92 -20.25
N GLN A 195 2.79 -6.60 -19.56
CA GLN A 195 3.21 -7.95 -19.95
C GLN A 195 2.06 -8.95 -19.91
N ASN A 196 1.22 -8.91 -18.85
CA ASN A 196 0.04 -9.78 -18.75
C ASN A 196 -1.00 -9.50 -19.84
N LYS A 197 -1.06 -8.25 -20.33
CA LYS A 197 -1.90 -7.83 -21.46
C LYS A 197 -1.27 -8.16 -22.82
N GLY A 198 -0.03 -8.67 -22.86
CA GLY A 198 0.72 -8.93 -24.10
C GLY A 198 1.31 -7.67 -24.77
N GLU A 199 1.37 -6.55 -24.05
CA GLU A 199 1.89 -5.26 -24.52
C GLU A 199 3.36 -5.08 -24.12
N SER A 200 4.23 -5.98 -24.61
CA SER A 200 5.65 -6.04 -24.23
C SER A 200 6.41 -4.73 -24.49
N GLU A 201 6.10 -4.01 -25.57
CA GLU A 201 6.76 -2.73 -25.89
C GLU A 201 6.52 -1.67 -24.81
N LYS A 202 5.28 -1.59 -24.29
CA LYS A 202 4.97 -0.67 -23.17
C LYS A 202 5.66 -1.13 -21.89
N ALA A 203 5.64 -2.42 -21.59
CA ALA A 203 6.35 -2.97 -20.43
C ALA A 203 7.85 -2.60 -20.47
N LEU A 204 8.51 -2.82 -21.61
CA LEU A 204 9.92 -2.48 -21.80
C LEU A 204 10.18 -0.97 -21.69
N LYS A 205 9.25 -0.13 -22.17
CA LYS A 205 9.35 1.34 -22.01
C LYS A 205 9.47 1.72 -20.55
N TYR A 206 8.53 1.28 -19.70
CA TYR A 206 8.53 1.62 -18.27
C TYR A 206 9.76 1.08 -17.54
N LEU A 207 10.20 -0.14 -17.85
CA LEU A 207 11.42 -0.70 -17.27
C LEU A 207 12.66 0.10 -17.62
N ARG A 208 12.78 0.55 -18.89
CA ARG A 208 13.93 1.36 -19.33
C ARG A 208 13.91 2.76 -18.74
N GLU A 209 12.74 3.37 -18.60
CA GLU A 209 12.59 4.68 -17.94
C GLU A 209 12.98 4.58 -16.46
N ALA A 210 12.52 3.54 -15.75
CA ALA A 210 12.91 3.30 -14.36
C ALA A 210 14.42 3.10 -14.23
N LEU A 211 15.00 2.32 -15.10
CA LEU A 211 16.44 2.05 -15.13
C LEU A 211 17.28 3.32 -15.31
N ALA A 212 16.77 4.30 -16.05
CA ALA A 212 17.48 5.56 -16.30
C ALA A 212 17.60 6.45 -15.05
N VAL A 213 16.70 6.31 -14.08
CA VAL A 213 16.67 7.11 -12.83
C VAL A 213 17.10 6.33 -11.60
N GLU A 214 17.10 4.99 -11.67
CA GLU A 214 17.48 4.13 -10.57
C GLU A 214 18.96 4.28 -10.22
N THR A 215 19.28 4.27 -8.94
CA THR A 215 20.67 4.38 -8.44
C THR A 215 21.13 3.15 -7.66
N ASP A 216 20.18 2.41 -7.05
CA ASP A 216 20.49 1.20 -6.30
C ASP A 216 20.89 0.05 -7.24
N PRO A 217 22.08 -0.56 -7.06
CA PRO A 217 22.52 -1.69 -7.87
C PRO A 217 21.59 -2.91 -7.79
N ALA A 218 20.98 -3.20 -6.64
CA ALA A 218 20.08 -4.33 -6.48
C ALA A 218 18.77 -4.13 -7.26
N GLU A 219 18.22 -2.92 -7.24
CA GLU A 219 17.05 -2.55 -8.05
C GLU A 219 17.39 -2.54 -9.57
N LYS A 220 18.56 -2.06 -9.96
CA LYS A 220 19.02 -2.16 -11.36
C LYS A 220 19.13 -3.60 -11.82
N GLU A 221 19.67 -4.49 -10.99
CA GLU A 221 19.76 -5.93 -11.28
C GLU A 221 18.37 -6.49 -11.58
N LEU A 222 17.37 -6.20 -10.73
CA LEU A 222 16.00 -6.65 -10.92
C LEU A 222 15.38 -6.11 -12.22
N LEU A 223 15.57 -4.84 -12.53
CA LEU A 223 15.08 -4.21 -13.76
C LEU A 223 15.70 -4.87 -15.02
N TYR A 224 17.02 -5.10 -15.03
CA TYR A 224 17.68 -5.78 -16.14
C TYR A 224 17.21 -7.23 -16.30
N VAL A 225 17.00 -7.97 -15.22
CA VAL A 225 16.42 -9.33 -15.27
C VAL A 225 15.04 -9.29 -15.94
N ARG A 226 14.17 -8.37 -15.53
CA ARG A 226 12.82 -8.21 -16.12
C ARG A 226 12.89 -7.87 -17.61
N ILE A 227 13.73 -6.92 -18.00
CA ILE A 227 13.95 -6.58 -19.41
C ILE A 227 14.40 -7.82 -20.19
N GLY A 228 15.40 -8.54 -19.69
CA GLY A 228 15.94 -9.72 -20.37
C GLY A 228 14.89 -10.82 -20.56
N LEU A 229 14.03 -11.06 -19.58
CA LEU A 229 12.95 -12.06 -19.66
C LEU A 229 11.89 -11.68 -20.70
N ILE A 230 11.50 -10.40 -20.78
CA ILE A 230 10.55 -9.91 -21.78
C ILE A 230 11.15 -10.03 -23.18
N GLU A 231 12.40 -9.57 -23.36
CA GLU A 231 13.09 -9.61 -24.66
C GLU A 231 13.27 -11.06 -25.18
N ILE A 232 13.47 -12.06 -24.27
CA ILE A 232 13.46 -13.47 -24.66
C ILE A 232 12.07 -13.88 -25.15
N GLY A 233 11.01 -13.51 -24.44
CA GLY A 233 9.63 -13.83 -24.83
C GLY A 233 9.31 -13.33 -26.22
N ASP A 234 9.80 -12.14 -26.56
CA ASP A 234 9.64 -11.48 -27.87
C ASP A 234 10.69 -11.94 -28.90
N LYS A 235 11.57 -12.88 -28.52
CA LYS A 235 12.66 -13.41 -29.37
C LYS A 235 13.72 -12.38 -29.79
N HIS A 236 13.84 -11.31 -29.04
CA HIS A 236 14.89 -10.29 -29.25
C HIS A 236 16.19 -10.70 -28.53
N TYR A 237 16.76 -11.82 -28.91
CA TYR A 237 17.88 -12.49 -28.23
C TYR A 237 19.12 -11.60 -28.04
N SER A 238 19.38 -10.68 -28.95
CA SER A 238 20.51 -9.74 -28.82
C SER A 238 20.30 -8.77 -27.66
N ALA A 239 19.11 -8.20 -27.54
CA ALA A 239 18.74 -7.29 -26.43
C ALA A 239 18.69 -8.03 -25.09
N ALA A 240 18.12 -9.23 -25.11
CA ALA A 240 18.09 -10.11 -23.91
C ALA A 240 19.50 -10.44 -23.40
N ALA A 241 20.42 -10.80 -24.31
CA ALA A 241 21.81 -11.11 -23.94
C ALA A 241 22.54 -9.88 -23.39
N GLU A 242 22.26 -8.68 -23.91
CA GLU A 242 22.82 -7.44 -23.36
C GLU A 242 22.30 -7.18 -21.95
N ALA A 243 20.99 -7.29 -21.70
CA ALA A 243 20.42 -7.15 -20.36
C ALA A 243 21.05 -8.16 -19.37
N ALA A 244 21.22 -9.41 -19.78
CA ALA A 244 21.86 -10.42 -18.94
C ALA A 244 23.34 -10.12 -18.62
N ARG A 245 24.09 -9.51 -19.56
CA ARG A 245 25.46 -9.06 -19.28
C ARG A 245 25.49 -7.92 -18.26
N GLN A 246 24.51 -7.01 -18.30
CA GLN A 246 24.36 -5.95 -17.29
C GLN A 246 24.08 -6.54 -15.91
N VAL A 247 23.19 -7.54 -15.81
CA VAL A 247 22.95 -8.28 -14.56
C VAL A 247 24.25 -8.89 -14.04
N ARG A 248 25.01 -9.59 -14.88
CA ARG A 248 26.30 -10.20 -14.48
C ARG A 248 27.36 -9.17 -14.08
N GLY A 249 27.30 -7.97 -14.63
CA GLY A 249 28.17 -6.87 -14.24
C GLY A 249 27.91 -6.37 -12.82
N ILE A 250 26.67 -6.49 -12.36
CA ILE A 250 26.24 -6.13 -11.00
C ILE A 250 26.42 -7.32 -10.05
N ASN A 251 25.87 -8.46 -10.42
CA ASN A 251 25.90 -9.70 -9.67
C ASN A 251 26.34 -10.87 -10.55
N PRO A 252 27.63 -11.28 -10.52
CA PRO A 252 28.15 -12.35 -11.33
C PRO A 252 27.49 -13.72 -11.10
N ASP A 253 26.91 -13.94 -9.92
CA ASP A 253 26.33 -15.22 -9.51
C ASP A 253 24.80 -15.28 -9.72
N ASN A 254 24.21 -14.29 -10.41
CA ASN A 254 22.77 -14.27 -10.65
C ASN A 254 22.37 -15.38 -11.65
N GLY A 255 21.61 -16.38 -11.18
CA GLY A 255 21.14 -17.50 -11.98
C GLY A 255 20.25 -17.10 -13.17
N TYR A 256 19.43 -16.05 -13.03
CA TYR A 256 18.59 -15.56 -14.12
C TYR A 256 19.42 -15.01 -15.29
N ALA A 257 20.57 -14.38 -15.02
CA ALA A 257 21.46 -13.90 -16.09
C ALA A 257 21.99 -15.06 -16.92
N TYR A 258 22.38 -16.14 -16.28
CA TYR A 258 22.84 -17.37 -16.96
C TYR A 258 21.69 -18.06 -17.69
N PHE A 259 20.51 -18.12 -17.10
CA PHE A 259 19.33 -18.66 -17.78
C PHE A 259 19.03 -17.91 -19.08
N ILE A 260 19.00 -16.56 -19.03
CA ILE A 260 18.77 -15.71 -20.19
C ILE A 260 19.84 -15.94 -21.27
N LEU A 261 21.10 -15.94 -20.89
CA LEU A 261 22.20 -16.21 -21.83
C LEU A 261 22.10 -17.60 -22.45
N GLY A 262 21.76 -18.62 -21.67
CA GLY A 262 21.55 -19.97 -22.15
C GLY A 262 20.47 -20.06 -23.22
N GLN A 263 19.31 -19.37 -23.01
CA GLN A 263 18.25 -19.27 -24.01
C GLN A 263 18.71 -18.54 -25.27
N CYS A 264 19.45 -17.45 -25.12
CA CYS A 264 19.99 -16.71 -26.25
C CYS A 264 20.97 -17.55 -27.09
N TYR A 265 21.86 -18.30 -26.43
CA TYR A 265 22.78 -19.21 -27.13
C TYR A 265 22.04 -20.36 -27.81
N ALA A 266 21.08 -20.97 -27.15
CA ALA A 266 20.28 -22.05 -27.75
C ALA A 266 19.48 -21.60 -29.00
N ALA A 267 19.08 -20.33 -29.05
CA ALA A 267 18.41 -19.75 -30.20
C ALA A 267 19.36 -19.27 -31.30
N SER A 268 20.67 -19.21 -31.03
CA SER A 268 21.67 -18.79 -32.04
C SER A 268 21.87 -19.88 -33.07
N SER A 269 22.14 -19.51 -34.29
CA SER A 269 22.51 -20.42 -35.38
C SER A 269 23.85 -20.02 -35.97
N CYS A 270 24.64 -21.03 -36.36
CA CYS A 270 25.88 -20.84 -37.10
C CYS A 270 25.88 -21.75 -38.34
N GLU A 271 26.32 -21.21 -39.48
CA GLU A 271 26.28 -21.96 -40.75
C GLU A 271 27.26 -23.12 -40.78
N ASP A 272 28.38 -23.02 -40.08
CA ASP A 272 29.36 -24.12 -40.00
C ASP A 272 29.06 -25.11 -38.88
N LYS A 273 29.45 -26.37 -39.08
CA LYS A 273 29.16 -27.47 -38.15
C LYS A 273 29.85 -27.30 -36.78
N LEU A 274 31.04 -26.73 -36.74
CA LEU A 274 31.78 -26.50 -35.51
C LEU A 274 31.19 -25.34 -34.69
N GLY A 275 30.86 -24.25 -35.38
CA GLY A 275 30.19 -23.10 -34.80
C GLY A 275 28.82 -23.48 -34.27
N GLY A 276 28.01 -24.26 -35.01
CA GLY A 276 26.71 -24.77 -34.56
C GLY A 276 26.82 -25.66 -33.34
N ALA A 277 27.84 -26.51 -33.24
CA ALA A 277 28.08 -27.33 -32.06
C ALA A 277 28.50 -26.49 -30.84
N SER A 278 29.34 -25.48 -31.02
CA SER A 278 29.84 -24.63 -29.94
C SER A 278 28.72 -23.82 -29.26
N VAL A 279 27.69 -23.44 -30.00
CA VAL A 279 26.51 -22.72 -29.47
C VAL A 279 25.75 -23.58 -28.47
N TYR A 280 25.56 -24.89 -28.74
CA TYR A 280 24.89 -25.80 -27.82
C TYR A 280 25.70 -26.03 -26.53
N TRP A 281 27.02 -26.10 -26.63
CA TRP A 281 27.89 -26.20 -25.44
C TRP A 281 27.82 -24.93 -24.60
N ALA A 282 27.86 -23.75 -25.24
CA ALA A 282 27.69 -22.50 -24.49
C ALA A 282 26.34 -22.38 -23.82
N ALA A 283 25.27 -22.86 -24.46
CA ALA A 283 23.94 -22.91 -23.87
C ALA A 283 23.90 -23.86 -22.68
N TYR A 284 24.49 -25.04 -22.78
CA TYR A 284 24.57 -26.02 -21.71
C TYR A 284 25.34 -25.48 -20.49
N ASP A 285 26.53 -24.89 -20.72
CA ASP A 285 27.35 -24.32 -19.65
C ASP A 285 26.60 -23.19 -18.92
N ALA A 286 25.95 -22.30 -19.65
CA ALA A 286 25.16 -21.21 -19.08
C ALA A 286 23.97 -21.75 -18.26
N MET A 287 23.23 -22.74 -18.80
CA MET A 287 22.12 -23.35 -18.07
C MET A 287 22.58 -24.11 -16.82
N SER A 288 23.75 -24.73 -16.85
CA SER A 288 24.33 -25.41 -15.69
C SER A 288 24.75 -24.44 -14.59
N GLN A 289 25.09 -23.19 -14.94
CA GLN A 289 25.39 -22.14 -13.97
C GLN A 289 24.12 -21.43 -13.43
N ALA A 290 23.01 -21.56 -14.14
CA ALA A 290 21.73 -21.03 -13.68
C ALA A 290 21.04 -21.87 -12.60
N ALA A 291 21.40 -23.16 -12.51
CA ALA A 291 20.84 -24.14 -11.56
C ALA A 291 21.48 -24.03 -10.18
#